data_bfc75599c645b1ef5326f60e58941c1d
#
_entry.id   bfc75599c645b1ef5326f60e58941c1d
#
_cell.length_a   1.000
_cell.length_b   1.000
_cell.length_c   1.000
_cell.angle_alpha   90.00
_cell.angle_beta   90.00
_cell.angle_gamma   90.00
#
_symmetry.space_group_name_H-M   'P 1'
#
loop_
_entity.id
_entity.type
_entity.pdbx_description
1 polymer ?
#
loop_
_entity_poly.entity_id
_entity_poly.type
_entity_poly.pdbx_seq_one_letter_code
_entity_poly.pdbx_strand_id
1 'polypeptide(L)'
;PRGRYGLERLKQALELLGNPQHKVRFVHVAGTNGKGSCAAMLASVLKEAGYRTGLYISPHLRRYNERMQVDGVDISDDDLIRAAQRVKEVCEQLGGTPIVFEVLTLMALWYFAVRRCDFVVLEVGIGGKLDATNCIPAPAAALIAQLGFDHTETLGSTIEEIAAQKG
;
A
#
# COMPACT_ATOMS: atom_id res chain seq x y z
N PRO A 1 -11.94 -1.28 17.70
CA PRO A 1 -12.61 -2.31 16.91
C PRO A 1 -11.79 -3.59 16.98
N ARG A 2 -12.43 -4.71 17.35
CA ARG A 2 -11.79 -6.03 17.37
C ARG A 2 -11.44 -6.38 15.92
N GLY A 3 -10.13 -6.65 15.63
CA GLY A 3 -9.71 -7.20 14.35
C GLY A 3 -8.77 -6.34 13.50
N ARG A 4 -8.49 -5.09 13.88
CA ARG A 4 -7.51 -4.27 13.15
C ARG A 4 -6.14 -4.39 13.81
N TYR A 5 -5.08 -4.61 12.99
CA TYR A 5 -3.72 -4.64 13.51
C TYR A 5 -3.23 -3.26 13.96
N GLY A 6 -3.55 -2.21 13.19
CA GLY A 6 -2.93 -0.90 13.32
C GLY A 6 -1.45 -0.91 12.93
N LEU A 7 -0.84 0.26 12.88
CA LEU A 7 0.53 0.43 12.35
C LEU A 7 1.59 -0.36 13.14
N GLU A 8 1.50 -0.38 14.47
CA GLU A 8 2.49 -1.09 15.29
C GLU A 8 2.51 -2.60 15.03
N ARG A 9 1.33 -3.20 14.88
CA ARG A 9 1.24 -4.63 14.62
C ARG A 9 1.59 -4.97 13.17
N LEU A 10 1.32 -4.06 12.24
CA LEU A 10 1.81 -4.18 10.86
C LEU A 10 3.34 -4.14 10.79
N LYS A 11 3.99 -3.28 11.57
CA LYS A 11 5.45 -3.24 11.67
C LYS A 11 6.02 -4.55 12.21
N GLN A 12 5.41 -5.12 13.26
CA GLN A 12 5.79 -6.44 13.77
C GLN A 12 5.63 -7.54 12.71
N ALA A 13 4.55 -7.51 11.93
CA ALA A 13 4.36 -8.44 10.82
C ALA A 13 5.44 -8.27 9.74
N LEU A 14 5.81 -7.03 9.42
CA LEU A 14 6.87 -6.74 8.47
C LEU A 14 8.25 -7.21 8.95
N GLU A 15 8.54 -7.12 10.25
CA GLU A 15 9.76 -7.70 10.84
C GLU A 15 9.82 -9.21 10.62
N LEU A 16 8.74 -9.93 10.88
CA LEU A 16 8.64 -11.38 10.64
C LEU A 16 8.68 -11.74 9.13
N LEU A 17 8.28 -10.83 8.26
CA LEU A 17 8.44 -10.96 6.80
C LEU A 17 9.87 -10.65 6.32
N GLY A 18 10.78 -10.24 7.23
CA GLY A 18 12.17 -9.90 6.91
C GLY A 18 12.34 -8.47 6.40
N ASN A 19 11.51 -7.56 6.90
CA ASN A 19 11.52 -6.13 6.61
C ASN A 19 11.53 -5.79 5.11
N PRO A 20 10.56 -6.32 4.32
CA PRO A 20 10.53 -6.11 2.88
C PRO A 20 10.47 -4.62 2.49
N GLN A 21 9.86 -3.78 3.32
CA GLN A 21 9.72 -2.34 3.11
C GLN A 21 11.06 -1.58 3.11
N HIS A 22 12.14 -2.16 3.62
CA HIS A 22 13.46 -1.55 3.57
C HIS A 22 14.27 -1.91 2.31
N LYS A 23 13.73 -2.76 1.44
CA LYS A 23 14.40 -3.24 0.22
C LYS A 23 14.02 -2.48 -1.03
N VAL A 24 13.06 -1.57 -0.94
CA VAL A 24 12.51 -0.81 -2.08
C VAL A 24 12.33 0.66 -1.70
N ARG A 25 12.32 1.55 -2.68
CA ARG A 25 12.01 2.97 -2.49
C ARG A 25 10.54 3.23 -2.78
N PHE A 26 9.91 4.11 -2.02
CA PHE A 26 8.48 4.38 -2.17
C PHE A 26 8.21 5.77 -2.72
N VAL A 27 7.16 5.86 -3.55
CA VAL A 27 6.41 7.08 -3.83
C VAL A 27 5.01 6.86 -3.24
N HIS A 28 4.63 7.64 -2.22
CA HIS A 28 3.40 7.45 -1.48
C HIS A 28 2.35 8.45 -1.93
N VAL A 29 1.18 7.99 -2.39
CA VAL A 29 0.17 8.83 -3.04
C VAL A 29 -1.11 8.84 -2.21
N ALA A 30 -1.39 9.98 -1.57
CA ALA A 30 -2.63 10.28 -0.84
C ALA A 30 -3.56 11.19 -1.64
N GLY A 31 -4.73 11.47 -1.13
CA GLY A 31 -5.73 12.34 -1.75
C GLY A 31 -7.15 11.84 -1.55
N THR A 32 -8.13 12.64 -1.95
CA THR A 32 -9.53 12.21 -1.99
C THR A 32 -9.83 11.58 -3.34
N ASN A 33 -9.64 12.32 -4.43
CA ASN A 33 -9.87 11.86 -5.79
C ASN A 33 -8.56 11.79 -6.59
N GLY A 34 -8.52 10.91 -7.60
CA GLY A 34 -7.40 10.83 -8.54
C GLY A 34 -6.15 10.12 -8.03
N LYS A 35 -6.14 9.56 -6.82
CA LYS A 35 -4.99 8.82 -6.26
C LYS A 35 -4.50 7.72 -7.22
N GLY A 36 -5.39 6.78 -7.58
CA GLY A 36 -5.05 5.66 -8.44
C GLY A 36 -4.56 6.10 -9.83
N SER A 37 -5.20 7.11 -10.44
CA SER A 37 -4.75 7.66 -11.73
C SER A 37 -3.36 8.30 -11.62
N CYS A 38 -3.12 9.08 -10.56
CA CYS A 38 -1.82 9.69 -10.30
C CYS A 38 -0.76 8.60 -10.08
N ALA A 39 -1.08 7.58 -9.27
CA ALA A 39 -0.19 6.46 -9.00
C ALA A 39 0.16 5.68 -10.28
N ALA A 40 -0.82 5.39 -11.13
CA ALA A 40 -0.62 4.69 -12.39
C ALA A 40 0.26 5.48 -13.37
N MET A 41 0.02 6.81 -13.50
CA MET A 41 0.87 7.67 -14.33
C MET A 41 2.31 7.72 -13.83
N LEU A 42 2.52 7.88 -12.52
CA LEU A 42 3.86 7.86 -11.91
C LEU A 42 4.57 6.53 -12.11
N ALA A 43 3.87 5.41 -11.93
CA ALA A 43 4.44 4.09 -12.17
C ALA A 43 4.86 3.91 -13.63
N SER A 44 4.06 4.41 -14.58
CA SER A 44 4.42 4.41 -15.99
C SER A 44 5.66 5.25 -16.28
N VAL A 45 5.77 6.46 -15.73
CA VAL A 45 6.94 7.33 -15.88
C VAL A 45 8.20 6.67 -15.32
N LEU A 46 8.14 6.08 -14.13
CA LEU A 46 9.28 5.39 -13.52
C LEU A 46 9.72 4.18 -14.34
N LYS A 47 8.76 3.40 -14.86
CA LYS A 47 9.04 2.27 -15.76
C LYS A 47 9.74 2.73 -17.03
N GLU A 48 9.22 3.77 -17.71
CA GLU A 48 9.83 4.33 -18.93
C GLU A 48 11.22 4.94 -18.68
N ALA A 49 11.48 5.39 -17.44
CA ALA A 49 12.81 5.81 -17.00
C ALA A 49 13.77 4.64 -16.73
N GLY A 50 13.35 3.39 -16.93
CA GLY A 50 14.16 2.19 -16.80
C GLY A 50 14.19 1.58 -15.39
N TYR A 51 13.36 2.04 -14.47
CA TYR A 51 13.25 1.44 -13.13
C TYR A 51 12.26 0.27 -13.13
N ARG A 52 12.61 -0.79 -12.44
CA ARG A 52 11.65 -1.86 -12.13
C ARG A 52 10.65 -1.35 -11.11
N THR A 53 9.42 -1.15 -11.55
CA THR A 53 8.43 -0.37 -10.81
C THR A 53 7.25 -1.21 -10.36
N GLY A 54 7.02 -1.24 -9.04
CA GLY A 54 5.81 -1.75 -8.43
C GLY A 54 4.72 -0.69 -8.38
N LEU A 55 3.47 -1.11 -8.52
CA LEU A 55 2.28 -0.29 -8.33
C LEU A 55 1.30 -1.00 -7.41
N TYR A 56 0.89 -0.33 -6.33
CA TYR A 56 -0.19 -0.77 -5.44
C TYR A 56 -1.35 0.20 -5.49
N ILE A 57 -2.53 -0.27 -5.90
CA ILE A 57 -3.75 0.54 -6.05
C ILE A 57 -4.96 -0.13 -5.41
N SER A 58 -5.99 0.65 -5.09
CA SER A 58 -7.26 0.18 -4.55
C SER A 58 -8.41 1.14 -4.87
N PRO A 59 -9.65 0.60 -5.02
CA PRO A 59 -9.99 -0.82 -5.11
C PRO A 59 -9.63 -1.43 -6.48
N HIS A 60 -9.79 -2.75 -6.63
CA HIS A 60 -9.76 -3.42 -7.93
C HIS A 60 -11.12 -3.33 -8.62
N LEU A 61 -11.15 -3.55 -9.93
CA LEU A 61 -12.39 -3.58 -10.73
C LEU A 61 -12.98 -5.00 -10.85
N ARG A 62 -12.13 -5.99 -11.07
CA ARG A 62 -12.52 -7.40 -11.31
C ARG A 62 -11.84 -8.38 -10.38
N ARG A 63 -10.52 -8.25 -10.18
CA ARG A 63 -9.69 -9.25 -9.52
C ARG A 63 -8.71 -8.58 -8.54
N TYR A 64 -8.41 -9.26 -7.45
CA TYR A 64 -7.40 -8.81 -6.47
C TYR A 64 -6.02 -8.58 -7.09
N ASN A 65 -5.69 -9.31 -8.17
CA ASN A 65 -4.42 -9.20 -8.90
C ASN A 65 -4.13 -7.77 -9.38
N GLU A 66 -5.16 -7.05 -9.83
CA GLU A 66 -5.04 -5.66 -10.31
C GLU A 66 -4.41 -4.72 -9.29
N ARG A 67 -4.51 -5.05 -7.98
CA ARG A 67 -3.99 -4.21 -6.90
C ARG A 67 -2.47 -4.20 -6.80
N MET A 68 -1.80 -5.18 -7.38
CA MET A 68 -0.35 -5.37 -7.28
C MET A 68 0.22 -5.62 -8.66
N GLN A 69 0.92 -4.63 -9.21
CA GLN A 69 1.50 -4.71 -10.54
C GLN A 69 3.02 -4.49 -10.48
N VAL A 70 3.75 -5.15 -11.36
CA VAL A 70 5.18 -4.87 -11.61
C VAL A 70 5.34 -4.59 -13.10
N ASP A 71 5.89 -3.43 -13.42
CA ASP A 71 6.09 -2.95 -14.79
C ASP A 71 4.80 -2.98 -15.64
N GLY A 72 3.65 -2.70 -15.00
CA GLY A 72 2.32 -2.68 -15.63
C GLY A 72 1.69 -4.05 -15.84
N VAL A 73 2.28 -5.11 -15.27
CA VAL A 73 1.73 -6.47 -15.31
C VAL A 73 1.19 -6.86 -13.94
N ASP A 74 -0.07 -7.27 -13.89
CA ASP A 74 -0.71 -7.74 -12.65
C ASP A 74 0.06 -8.93 -12.05
N ILE A 75 0.04 -9.04 -10.72
CA ILE A 75 0.56 -10.21 -10.02
C ILE A 75 -0.14 -11.49 -10.53
N SER A 76 0.64 -12.54 -10.80
CA SER A 76 0.10 -13.84 -11.20
C SER A 76 -0.69 -14.50 -10.05
N ASP A 77 -1.58 -15.43 -10.39
CA ASP A 77 -2.33 -16.17 -9.36
C ASP A 77 -1.37 -16.96 -8.44
N ASP A 78 -0.33 -17.54 -9.00
CA ASP A 78 0.69 -18.29 -8.22
C ASP A 78 1.46 -17.38 -7.25
N ASP A 79 1.85 -16.18 -7.69
CA ASP A 79 2.53 -15.21 -6.84
C ASP A 79 1.58 -14.64 -5.77
N LEU A 80 0.31 -14.41 -6.13
CA LEU A 80 -0.71 -13.95 -5.18
C LEU A 80 -0.95 -15.00 -4.09
N ILE A 81 -1.06 -16.28 -4.45
CA ILE A 81 -1.21 -17.39 -3.51
C ILE A 81 0.02 -17.50 -2.60
N ARG A 82 1.24 -17.42 -3.18
CA ARG A 82 2.49 -17.45 -2.39
C ARG A 82 2.57 -16.29 -1.39
N ALA A 83 2.22 -15.09 -1.81
CA ALA A 83 2.19 -13.92 -0.93
C ALA A 83 1.15 -14.09 0.19
N ALA A 84 -0.05 -14.60 -0.15
CA ALA A 84 -1.11 -14.86 0.82
C ALA A 84 -0.69 -15.92 1.86
N GLN A 85 -0.08 -17.02 1.42
CA GLN A 85 0.41 -18.06 2.31
C GLN A 85 1.48 -17.51 3.26
N ARG A 86 2.45 -16.75 2.75
CA ARG A 86 3.51 -16.16 3.56
C ARG A 86 2.98 -15.19 4.61
N VAL A 87 2.03 -14.32 4.24
CA VAL A 87 1.40 -13.38 5.17
C VAL A 87 0.52 -14.12 6.19
N LYS A 88 -0.19 -15.17 5.77
CA LYS A 88 -0.99 -16.01 6.66
C LYS A 88 -0.12 -16.61 7.78
N GLU A 89 1.02 -17.22 7.45
CA GLU A 89 1.96 -17.78 8.44
C GLU A 89 2.37 -16.74 9.50
N VAL A 90 2.67 -15.54 9.06
CA VAL A 90 3.06 -14.43 9.96
C VAL A 90 1.88 -13.98 10.84
N CYS A 91 0.68 -13.87 10.25
CA CYS A 91 -0.52 -13.49 11.01
C CYS A 91 -0.89 -14.55 12.04
N GLU A 92 -0.73 -15.83 11.73
CA GLU A 92 -0.96 -16.95 12.68
C GLU A 92 0.05 -16.90 13.83
N GLN A 93 1.32 -16.60 13.54
CA GLN A 93 2.36 -16.44 14.55
C GLN A 93 2.11 -15.26 15.49
N LEU A 94 1.69 -14.11 14.95
CA LEU A 94 1.38 -12.92 15.74
C LEU A 94 0.07 -13.03 16.51
N GLY A 95 -0.86 -13.85 16.02
CA GLY A 95 -2.24 -13.89 16.49
C GLY A 95 -3.02 -12.63 16.12
N GLY A 96 -4.30 -12.60 16.48
CA GLY A 96 -5.23 -11.53 16.09
C GLY A 96 -5.73 -11.69 14.65
N THR A 97 -6.58 -10.78 14.22
CA THR A 97 -7.23 -10.85 12.90
C THR A 97 -7.04 -9.53 12.17
N PRO A 98 -6.10 -9.44 11.21
CA PRO A 98 -5.96 -8.24 10.39
C PRO A 98 -7.18 -8.06 9.49
N ILE A 99 -7.49 -6.84 9.12
CA ILE A 99 -8.49 -6.56 8.08
C ILE A 99 -7.90 -6.84 6.69
N VAL A 100 -8.77 -7.06 5.70
CA VAL A 100 -8.36 -7.42 4.33
C VAL A 100 -7.35 -6.43 3.75
N PHE A 101 -7.53 -5.13 3.98
CA PHE A 101 -6.60 -4.12 3.46
C PHE A 101 -5.20 -4.21 4.09
N GLU A 102 -5.11 -4.53 5.38
CA GLU A 102 -3.84 -4.78 6.07
C GLU A 102 -3.11 -6.01 5.50
N VAL A 103 -3.87 -7.11 5.27
CA VAL A 103 -3.32 -8.32 4.63
C VAL A 103 -2.79 -8.02 3.25
N LEU A 104 -3.57 -7.32 2.40
CA LEU A 104 -3.17 -6.98 1.05
C LEU A 104 -1.96 -6.05 1.01
N THR A 105 -1.86 -5.12 1.96
CA THR A 105 -0.69 -4.24 2.08
C THR A 105 0.58 -5.05 2.43
N LEU A 106 0.50 -5.97 3.40
CA LEU A 106 1.63 -6.86 3.73
C LEU A 106 2.04 -7.74 2.54
N MET A 107 1.06 -8.30 1.81
CA MET A 107 1.30 -9.10 0.61
C MET A 107 2.02 -8.27 -0.47
N ALA A 108 1.56 -7.05 -0.71
CA ALA A 108 2.15 -6.14 -1.70
C ALA A 108 3.60 -5.81 -1.37
N LEU A 109 3.88 -5.39 -0.12
CA LEU A 109 5.23 -5.04 0.31
C LEU A 109 6.20 -6.23 0.20
N TRP A 110 5.74 -7.43 0.60
CA TRP A 110 6.53 -8.65 0.43
C TRP A 110 6.77 -8.98 -1.06
N TYR A 111 5.74 -8.94 -1.88
CA TYR A 111 5.81 -9.23 -3.31
C TYR A 111 6.78 -8.31 -4.05
N PHE A 112 6.67 -7.00 -3.86
CA PHE A 112 7.54 -6.03 -4.52
C PHE A 112 9.02 -6.21 -4.15
N ALA A 113 9.30 -6.55 -2.88
CA ALA A 113 10.66 -6.86 -2.44
C ALA A 113 11.19 -8.15 -3.09
N VAL A 114 10.37 -9.21 -3.17
CA VAL A 114 10.73 -10.48 -3.86
C VAL A 114 10.98 -10.23 -5.35
N ARG A 115 10.17 -9.37 -5.97
CA ARG A 115 10.33 -8.98 -7.38
C ARG A 115 11.48 -7.98 -7.60
N ARG A 116 12.18 -7.56 -6.53
CA ARG A 116 13.30 -6.61 -6.57
C ARG A 116 12.95 -5.32 -7.31
N CYS A 117 11.81 -4.72 -6.98
CA CYS A 117 11.43 -3.43 -7.51
C CYS A 117 12.40 -2.35 -7.01
N ASP A 118 12.79 -1.43 -7.89
CA ASP A 118 13.59 -0.25 -7.53
C ASP A 118 12.73 0.79 -6.83
N PHE A 119 11.51 0.98 -7.35
CA PHE A 119 10.49 1.86 -6.81
C PHE A 119 9.15 1.14 -6.68
N VAL A 120 8.39 1.57 -5.69
CA VAL A 120 6.97 1.20 -5.54
C VAL A 120 6.15 2.47 -5.40
N VAL A 121 5.20 2.66 -6.31
CA VAL A 121 4.16 3.68 -6.17
C VAL A 121 3.02 3.08 -5.37
N LEU A 122 2.77 3.64 -4.19
CA LEU A 122 1.87 3.07 -3.18
C LEU A 122 0.70 4.03 -2.94
N GLU A 123 -0.50 3.63 -3.36
CA GLU A 123 -1.73 4.38 -3.13
C GLU A 123 -2.21 4.17 -1.69
N VAL A 124 -2.52 5.27 -0.98
CA VAL A 124 -3.16 5.26 0.33
C VAL A 124 -4.61 4.79 0.22
N GLY A 125 -5.04 3.92 1.12
CA GLY A 125 -6.44 3.49 1.18
C GLY A 125 -7.36 4.61 1.65
N ILE A 126 -7.24 5.01 2.93
CA ILE A 126 -8.07 6.06 3.54
C ILE A 126 -7.20 6.93 4.45
N GLY A 127 -7.34 8.25 4.32
CA GLY A 127 -6.56 9.20 5.13
C GLY A 127 -5.11 9.22 4.69
N GLY A 128 -4.20 8.79 5.53
CA GLY A 128 -2.75 8.72 5.34
C GLY A 128 -2.07 8.33 6.64
N LYS A 129 -2.16 9.19 7.65
CA LYS A 129 -1.45 9.05 8.92
C LYS A 129 -1.63 7.69 9.62
N LEU A 130 -2.83 7.13 9.60
CA LEU A 130 -3.17 5.85 10.23
C LEU A 130 -3.48 4.75 9.20
N ASP A 131 -3.22 5.02 7.92
CA ASP A 131 -3.43 4.04 6.87
C ASP A 131 -2.40 2.90 6.96
N ALA A 132 -2.82 1.68 6.58
CA ALA A 132 -1.94 0.52 6.60
C ALA A 132 -0.69 0.72 5.72
N THR A 133 -0.79 1.50 4.65
CA THR A 133 0.34 1.81 3.76
C THR A 133 1.39 2.70 4.42
N ASN A 134 1.08 3.38 5.53
CA ASN A 134 2.02 4.23 6.28
C ASN A 134 2.96 3.43 7.23
N CYS A 135 3.02 2.11 7.08
CA CYS A 135 4.00 1.26 7.76
C CYS A 135 5.38 1.22 7.05
N ILE A 136 5.58 2.00 6.01
CA ILE A 136 6.82 2.13 5.24
C ILE A 136 7.79 3.13 5.87
N PRO A 137 9.10 3.08 5.55
CA PRO A 137 10.03 4.15 5.91
C PRO A 137 9.68 5.45 5.15
N ALA A 138 10.37 6.54 5.48
CA ALA A 138 10.19 7.81 4.78
C ALA A 138 10.27 7.60 3.26
N PRO A 139 9.21 7.95 2.50
CA PRO A 139 9.19 7.74 1.07
C PRO A 139 10.15 8.71 0.34
N ALA A 140 10.61 8.32 -0.85
CA ALA A 140 11.39 9.19 -1.73
C ALA A 140 10.59 10.44 -2.16
N ALA A 141 9.27 10.29 -2.29
CA ALA A 141 8.33 11.38 -2.49
C ALA A 141 6.97 11.02 -1.89
N ALA A 142 6.29 12.02 -1.33
CA ALA A 142 4.90 11.94 -0.91
C ALA A 142 4.09 12.93 -1.77
N LEU A 143 2.97 12.45 -2.31
CA LEU A 143 2.08 13.26 -3.15
C LEU A 143 0.69 13.27 -2.56
N ILE A 144 0.07 14.43 -2.59
CA ILE A 144 -1.35 14.59 -2.25
C ILE A 144 -2.06 15.01 -3.54
N ALA A 145 -2.89 14.12 -4.08
CA ALA A 145 -3.77 14.41 -5.20
C ALA A 145 -4.88 15.38 -4.76
N GLN A 146 -5.93 15.52 -5.55
CA GLN A 146 -7.02 16.42 -5.20
C GLN A 146 -7.61 16.12 -3.83
N LEU A 147 -7.75 17.18 -3.00
CA LEU A 147 -8.47 17.14 -1.73
C LEU A 147 -9.97 17.44 -1.95
N GLY A 148 -10.81 16.81 -1.16
CA GLY A 148 -12.24 17.02 -1.15
C GLY A 148 -12.87 16.38 0.09
N PHE A 149 -14.16 16.57 0.29
CA PHE A 149 -14.91 15.93 1.37
C PHE A 149 -15.15 14.47 1.06
N ASP A 150 -14.60 13.59 1.88
CA ASP A 150 -14.81 12.14 1.84
C ASP A 150 -14.44 11.56 3.20
N HIS A 151 -15.12 10.46 3.58
CA HIS A 151 -14.89 9.80 4.86
C HIS A 151 -14.92 10.77 6.08
N THR A 152 -15.80 11.75 6.06
CA THR A 152 -15.85 12.84 7.06
C THR A 152 -16.05 12.34 8.48
N GLU A 153 -16.71 11.20 8.68
CA GLU A 153 -16.85 10.54 9.99
C GLU A 153 -15.51 10.07 10.57
N THR A 154 -14.49 9.89 9.72
CA THR A 154 -13.17 9.35 10.12
C THR A 154 -12.08 10.40 10.02
N LEU A 155 -12.11 11.26 9.00
CA LEU A 155 -11.03 12.17 8.66
C LEU A 155 -11.25 13.60 9.14
N GLY A 156 -12.48 13.93 9.55
CA GLY A 156 -12.87 15.28 9.99
C GLY A 156 -13.87 15.94 9.04
N SER A 157 -14.47 17.03 9.52
CA SER A 157 -15.55 17.73 8.85
C SER A 157 -15.11 18.95 8.04
N THR A 158 -13.82 19.27 8.06
CA THR A 158 -13.24 20.39 7.31
C THR A 158 -12.14 19.91 6.36
N ILE A 159 -11.84 20.70 5.34
CA ILE A 159 -10.77 20.38 4.39
C ILE A 159 -9.40 20.37 5.08
N GLU A 160 -9.19 21.25 6.05
CA GLU A 160 -7.98 21.35 6.84
C GLU A 160 -7.74 20.10 7.68
N GLU A 161 -8.79 19.59 8.34
CA GLU A 161 -8.73 18.32 9.09
C GLU A 161 -8.41 17.14 8.17
N ILE A 162 -9.10 17.06 7.03
CA ILE A 162 -8.87 16.02 6.03
C ILE A 162 -7.42 16.11 5.47
N ALA A 163 -6.94 17.32 5.19
CA ALA A 163 -5.57 17.54 4.72
C ALA A 163 -4.55 17.08 5.76
N ALA A 164 -4.75 17.42 7.05
CA ALA A 164 -3.88 17.02 8.15
C ALA A 164 -3.81 15.49 8.37
N GLN A 165 -4.83 14.74 7.93
CA GLN A 165 -4.79 13.27 7.98
C GLN A 165 -4.06 12.65 6.78
N LYS A 166 -3.84 13.42 5.71
CA LYS A 166 -3.20 12.96 4.47
C LYS A 166 -1.72 13.37 4.35
N GLY A 167 -1.32 14.41 5.06
CA GLY A 167 0.07 14.89 5.19
C GLY A 167 0.66 14.45 6.50
#